data_99aa2627d2d786ff45c523be6b799f56
#
_entry.id   99aa2627d2d786ff45c523be6b799f56
#
_cell.length_a   1.000
_cell.length_b   1.000
_cell.length_c   1.000
_cell.angle_alpha   90.00
_cell.angle_beta   90.00
_cell.angle_gamma   90.00
#
_symmetry.space_group_name_H-M   'P 1'
#
loop_
_entity.id
_entity.type
_entity.pdbx_description
1 polymer ?
#
loop_
_entity_poly.entity_id
_entity_poly.type
_entity_poly.pdbx_seq_one_letter_code
_entity_poly.pdbx_strand_id
1 'polypeptide(L)'
;MNWRYFYKPAAIVITIVLFNINCRSSSKATVDSVEYLNKAASSPDTNKIDAKNQPELNTDHSNNTVPLKNMFGINGYEWNFLENPGSPNDRKHIYEDNMALIKTFSGMRHYLNWNRVETTKGNYTFNPTNNGGWNEDLIYQRCKQDGILVLADLKNIPDWLQNTYPASSRDNDNAPVAYGQSLNDPASYADQARMAFQLAARYGYNKNIDKSLIKVDTRKRWNGDIPNEPLVGMGLLKYIECGNERDRWWGGDETHQTAEQYAANMSAFYDGNMGKLGQGVGVKAADPNMQVVMGGLATADVKFVQRMIDWCRTNRGLKADGSVNLCFDVINYHLYSNNGDVRKQKKAATGIAPELSISGEVANQFVKLANSLPGHPEVWVTETGYDINQESYQKAESIGLKTVLANQADWILRTSLLYIRYGVKRVFFYQLFDDHAGGTSQYATSGLAEGIKRRPAADYILQTTRLMGDYSYIKTISNDPLVDQYKLGNKTMYVLTIPDETNRKASYTLDLGGAKKANIHSLKIGADMMDSKHMNTTIGKITLQVTETPVFVEGLN
;
A
#
# COMPACT_ATOMS: atom_id res chain seq x y z
N MET A 1 -53.73 27.05 10.76
CA MET A 1 -54.33 26.16 11.76
C MET A 1 -53.17 25.47 12.52
N ASN A 2 -52.98 25.92 13.76
CA ASN A 2 -51.92 25.43 14.68
C ASN A 2 -52.33 24.09 15.30
N TRP A 3 -51.38 23.13 15.35
CA TRP A 3 -51.41 22.06 16.35
C TRP A 3 -49.99 21.85 16.91
N ARG A 4 -49.81 22.35 18.18
CA ARG A 4 -48.72 21.99 19.09
C ARG A 4 -49.14 20.74 19.84
N TYR A 5 -48.31 19.70 19.92
CA TYR A 5 -48.43 18.65 20.94
C TYR A 5 -47.26 18.72 21.88
N PHE A 6 -47.59 18.92 23.15
CA PHE A 6 -46.75 18.79 24.32
C PHE A 6 -46.59 17.30 24.65
N TYR A 7 -45.36 16.85 24.89
CA TYR A 7 -45.13 15.62 25.64
C TYR A 7 -44.41 15.95 26.94
N LYS A 8 -45.02 15.51 28.09
CA LYS A 8 -44.44 15.47 29.44
C LYS A 8 -43.50 14.28 29.54
N PRO A 9 -42.41 14.34 30.35
CA PRO A 9 -41.56 13.20 30.59
C PRO A 9 -42.18 12.26 31.66
N ALA A 10 -42.36 11.00 31.32
CA ALA A 10 -42.61 9.94 32.27
C ALA A 10 -41.27 9.34 32.71
N ALA A 11 -40.99 9.38 33.99
CA ALA A 11 -39.86 8.69 34.61
C ALA A 11 -40.09 7.17 34.54
N ILE A 12 -39.27 6.47 33.77
CA ILE A 12 -39.19 5.01 33.77
C ILE A 12 -37.95 4.62 34.55
N VAL A 13 -38.17 3.96 35.67
CA VAL A 13 -37.15 3.26 36.44
C VAL A 13 -36.79 2.01 35.65
N ILE A 14 -35.59 2.00 35.06
CA ILE A 14 -35.08 0.80 34.39
C ILE A 14 -34.20 0.06 35.37
N THR A 15 -34.71 -1.10 35.82
CA THR A 15 -33.94 -2.13 36.52
C THR A 15 -32.92 -2.69 35.55
N ILE A 16 -31.65 -2.42 35.79
CA ILE A 16 -30.53 -2.96 34.98
C ILE A 16 -30.36 -4.43 35.34
N VAL A 17 -30.87 -5.32 34.50
CA VAL A 17 -30.46 -6.71 34.48
C VAL A 17 -29.23 -6.80 33.61
N LEU A 18 -28.09 -7.02 34.24
CA LEU A 18 -26.81 -7.27 33.56
C LEU A 18 -26.88 -8.62 32.83
N PHE A 19 -27.23 -8.60 31.54
CA PHE A 19 -26.88 -9.69 30.64
C PHE A 19 -25.47 -9.45 30.15
N ASN A 20 -24.51 -10.24 30.65
CA ASN A 20 -23.19 -10.36 30.07
C ASN A 20 -23.32 -10.98 28.67
N ILE A 21 -23.50 -10.14 27.67
CA ILE A 21 -23.24 -10.54 26.27
C ILE A 21 -21.75 -10.36 26.04
N ASN A 22 -21.02 -11.48 26.14
CA ASN A 22 -19.63 -11.55 25.68
C ASN A 22 -19.57 -11.31 24.15
N CYS A 23 -19.54 -10.06 23.74
CA CYS A 23 -18.93 -9.72 22.45
C CYS A 23 -17.41 -9.91 22.60
N ARG A 24 -16.92 -11.09 22.34
CA ARG A 24 -15.49 -11.31 22.07
C ARG A 24 -15.21 -10.76 20.68
N SER A 25 -14.89 -9.48 20.60
CA SER A 25 -14.18 -8.91 19.46
C SER A 25 -12.76 -9.48 19.43
N SER A 26 -12.20 -9.60 18.25
CA SER A 26 -10.92 -10.16 17.83
C SER A 26 -9.64 -9.61 18.50
N SER A 27 -9.67 -9.27 19.79
CA SER A 27 -8.53 -8.76 20.53
C SER A 27 -7.60 -9.84 21.13
N LYS A 28 -7.88 -11.13 20.92
CA LYS A 28 -7.02 -12.20 21.46
C LYS A 28 -5.67 -12.32 20.75
N ALA A 29 -5.61 -12.03 19.46
CA ALA A 29 -4.35 -12.14 18.69
C ALA A 29 -3.28 -11.13 19.14
N THR A 30 -3.68 -9.95 19.61
CA THR A 30 -2.76 -8.92 20.11
C THR A 30 -2.22 -9.20 21.51
N VAL A 31 -2.94 -9.91 22.36
CA VAL A 31 -2.52 -10.19 23.75
C VAL A 31 -1.54 -11.37 23.79
N ASP A 32 -1.78 -12.42 23.02
CA ASP A 32 -0.90 -13.62 23.02
C ASP A 32 0.44 -13.33 22.33
N SER A 33 0.47 -12.43 21.32
CA SER A 33 1.72 -11.98 20.69
C SER A 33 2.61 -11.15 21.64
N VAL A 34 2.00 -10.44 22.60
CA VAL A 34 2.73 -9.66 23.60
C VAL A 34 3.40 -10.56 24.66
N GLU A 35 2.77 -11.68 25.01
CA GLU A 35 3.30 -12.57 26.05
C GLU A 35 4.51 -13.41 25.56
N TYR A 36 4.51 -13.78 24.27
CA TYR A 36 5.62 -14.55 23.69
C TYR A 36 6.89 -13.70 23.48
N LEU A 37 6.75 -12.39 23.27
CA LEU A 37 7.86 -11.45 23.06
C LEU A 37 8.51 -10.96 24.38
N ASN A 38 7.84 -11.12 25.52
CA ASN A 38 8.33 -10.65 26.82
C ASN A 38 9.40 -11.56 27.47
N LYS A 39 9.76 -12.69 26.87
CA LYS A 39 10.77 -13.61 27.43
C LYS A 39 12.21 -13.35 27.02
N ALA A 40 12.47 -12.38 26.15
CA ALA A 40 13.82 -12.06 25.69
C ALA A 40 14.09 -10.55 25.74
N ALA A 41 14.12 -9.97 26.93
CA ALA A 41 14.52 -8.57 27.08
C ALA A 41 15.63 -8.42 28.13
N SER A 42 16.85 -8.20 27.66
CA SER A 42 17.87 -7.49 28.44
C SER A 42 18.74 -6.66 27.50
N SER A 43 18.78 -5.36 27.80
CA SER A 43 19.65 -4.26 27.41
C SER A 43 19.19 -3.39 26.22
N PRO A 44 19.23 -2.06 26.39
CA PRO A 44 18.94 -1.10 25.33
C PRO A 44 20.21 -0.89 24.49
N ASP A 45 20.35 -1.63 23.40
CA ASP A 45 21.39 -1.33 22.42
C ASP A 45 20.73 -0.51 21.29
N THR A 46 21.04 0.77 21.26
CA THR A 46 20.56 1.72 20.27
C THR A 46 21.34 1.53 18.97
N ASN A 47 21.06 0.46 18.22
CA ASN A 47 21.57 0.29 16.86
C ASN A 47 20.78 1.16 15.88
N LYS A 48 20.92 2.49 15.97
CA LYS A 48 20.64 3.38 14.84
C LYS A 48 21.74 3.14 13.80
N ILE A 49 21.34 2.82 12.57
CA ILE A 49 22.30 2.77 11.46
C ILE A 49 22.75 4.20 11.23
N ASP A 50 24.07 4.46 11.36
CA ASP A 50 24.63 5.76 10.99
C ASP A 50 24.35 5.99 9.51
N ALA A 51 23.79 7.14 9.15
CA ALA A 51 23.51 7.52 7.76
C ALA A 51 24.75 7.44 6.85
N LYS A 52 25.96 7.48 7.44
CA LYS A 52 27.24 7.29 6.75
C LYS A 52 27.55 5.84 6.38
N ASN A 53 26.88 4.87 7.03
CA ASN A 53 27.07 3.43 6.83
C ASN A 53 25.93 2.78 6.02
N GLN A 54 25.17 3.57 5.26
CA GLN A 54 24.18 3.00 4.32
C GLN A 54 24.89 2.08 3.32
N PRO A 55 24.29 0.91 2.98
CA PRO A 55 24.88 0.01 1.98
C PRO A 55 25.14 0.77 0.68
N GLU A 56 26.26 0.45 0.02
CA GLU A 56 26.57 1.04 -1.28
C GLU A 56 25.37 0.90 -2.23
N LEU A 57 24.93 2.03 -2.75
CA LEU A 57 23.86 2.10 -3.72
C LEU A 57 24.29 1.29 -4.95
N ASN A 58 23.42 0.39 -5.41
CA ASN A 58 23.59 -0.25 -6.69
C ASN A 58 23.36 0.83 -7.78
N THR A 59 24.45 1.44 -8.25
CA THR A 59 24.42 2.62 -9.14
C THR A 59 24.07 2.28 -10.59
N ASP A 60 23.85 1.02 -10.93
CA ASP A 60 23.48 0.61 -12.29
C ASP A 60 21.97 0.67 -12.53
N HIS A 61 21.39 1.86 -12.37
CA HIS A 61 19.96 2.12 -12.65
C HIS A 61 19.73 2.68 -14.07
N SER A 62 20.71 2.60 -14.96
CA SER A 62 20.72 3.33 -16.23
C SER A 62 19.56 3.01 -17.19
N ASN A 63 18.87 1.88 -17.04
CA ASN A 63 17.84 1.42 -17.99
C ASN A 63 16.43 1.22 -17.44
N ASN A 64 16.15 1.50 -16.16
CA ASN A 64 14.83 1.23 -15.59
C ASN A 64 14.38 2.28 -14.56
N THR A 65 14.46 3.54 -14.94
CA THR A 65 14.01 4.67 -14.11
C THR A 65 12.49 4.83 -14.18
N VAL A 66 11.88 5.14 -13.03
CA VAL A 66 10.45 5.46 -12.94
C VAL A 66 10.26 6.91 -12.51
N PRO A 67 9.13 7.56 -12.86
CA PRO A 67 8.82 8.90 -12.38
C PRO A 67 8.59 8.91 -10.87
N LEU A 68 9.04 9.97 -10.19
CA LEU A 68 8.94 10.11 -8.73
C LEU A 68 7.50 9.99 -8.23
N LYS A 69 6.52 10.44 -8.99
CA LYS A 69 5.10 10.33 -8.62
C LYS A 69 4.65 8.89 -8.35
N ASN A 70 5.35 7.87 -8.88
CA ASN A 70 5.05 6.48 -8.57
C ASN A 70 5.27 6.13 -7.09
N MET A 71 6.04 6.95 -6.36
CA MET A 71 6.29 6.79 -4.93
C MET A 71 5.18 7.40 -4.06
N PHE A 72 4.10 7.90 -4.64
CA PHE A 72 3.05 8.66 -3.96
C PHE A 72 1.68 7.99 -4.10
N GLY A 73 1.60 6.68 -3.86
CA GLY A 73 0.35 5.94 -3.73
C GLY A 73 -0.21 6.02 -2.31
N ILE A 74 -1.50 5.67 -2.17
CA ILE A 74 -2.21 5.65 -0.89
C ILE A 74 -3.06 4.38 -0.77
N ASN A 75 -3.20 3.83 0.44
CA ASN A 75 -4.16 2.78 0.74
C ASN A 75 -5.52 3.38 1.07
N GLY A 76 -6.59 2.70 0.66
CA GLY A 76 -7.94 3.14 0.94
C GLY A 76 -8.98 2.07 0.64
N TYR A 77 -10.23 2.45 0.90
CA TYR A 77 -11.38 1.58 0.90
C TYR A 77 -12.51 2.18 0.07
N GLU A 78 -13.50 1.38 -0.29
CA GLU A 78 -14.67 1.81 -1.06
C GLU A 78 -15.45 2.94 -0.39
N TRP A 79 -15.53 2.98 0.94
CA TRP A 79 -16.19 4.08 1.67
C TRP A 79 -15.45 5.42 1.54
N ASN A 80 -14.15 5.41 1.29
CA ASN A 80 -13.41 6.64 1.02
C ASN A 80 -13.89 7.34 -0.27
N PHE A 81 -14.51 6.61 -1.20
CA PHE A 81 -15.06 7.15 -2.44
C PHE A 81 -16.54 7.48 -2.37
N LEU A 82 -17.32 6.68 -1.63
CA LEU A 82 -18.77 6.62 -1.74
C LEU A 82 -19.53 7.07 -0.50
N GLU A 83 -18.88 7.20 0.67
CA GLU A 83 -19.55 7.70 1.87
C GLU A 83 -19.51 9.22 1.95
N ASN A 84 -20.68 9.83 1.68
CA ASN A 84 -20.90 11.26 1.88
C ASN A 84 -21.59 11.48 3.23
N PRO A 85 -20.96 12.19 4.20
CA PRO A 85 -21.56 12.47 5.50
C PRO A 85 -22.89 13.23 5.41
N GLY A 86 -23.08 14.05 4.35
CA GLY A 86 -24.34 14.76 4.08
C GLY A 86 -25.44 13.87 3.47
N SER A 87 -25.09 12.67 3.00
CA SER A 87 -26.00 11.72 2.36
C SER A 87 -25.52 10.27 2.59
N PRO A 88 -25.53 9.77 3.84
CA PRO A 88 -24.84 8.53 4.22
C PRO A 88 -25.40 7.26 3.56
N ASN A 89 -26.62 7.33 3.01
CA ASN A 89 -27.25 6.23 2.28
C ASN A 89 -27.03 6.28 0.77
N ASP A 90 -26.41 7.34 0.26
CA ASP A 90 -26.10 7.48 -1.16
C ASP A 90 -24.72 6.89 -1.46
N ARG A 91 -24.72 5.68 -1.99
CA ARG A 91 -23.52 4.97 -2.45
C ARG A 91 -23.48 4.86 -3.98
N LYS A 92 -24.30 5.66 -4.67
CA LYS A 92 -24.39 5.67 -6.13
C LYS A 92 -23.56 6.77 -6.76
N HIS A 93 -23.04 7.70 -5.96
CA HIS A 93 -22.26 8.85 -6.43
C HIS A 93 -20.92 8.93 -5.70
N ILE A 94 -19.89 9.36 -6.43
CA ILE A 94 -18.59 9.68 -5.83
C ILE A 94 -18.74 10.89 -4.91
N TYR A 95 -18.19 10.79 -3.71
CA TYR A 95 -18.07 11.92 -2.79
C TYR A 95 -16.88 12.79 -3.21
N GLU A 96 -17.17 13.95 -3.81
CA GLU A 96 -16.16 14.78 -4.49
C GLU A 96 -15.13 15.38 -3.53
N ASP A 97 -15.50 15.69 -2.29
CA ASP A 97 -14.53 16.21 -1.31
C ASP A 97 -13.45 15.18 -0.98
N ASN A 98 -13.83 13.92 -0.79
CA ASN A 98 -12.87 12.84 -0.60
C ASN A 98 -12.09 12.56 -1.89
N MET A 99 -12.76 12.64 -3.05
CA MET A 99 -12.08 12.45 -4.34
C MET A 99 -11.01 13.51 -4.57
N ALA A 100 -11.24 14.76 -4.13
CA ALA A 100 -10.22 15.82 -4.16
C ALA A 100 -8.97 15.47 -3.31
N LEU A 101 -9.15 14.80 -2.17
CA LEU A 101 -8.04 14.28 -1.36
C LEU A 101 -7.31 13.14 -2.06
N ILE A 102 -8.05 12.17 -2.61
CA ILE A 102 -7.49 11.00 -3.32
C ILE A 102 -6.64 11.44 -4.52
N LYS A 103 -7.06 12.49 -5.24
CA LYS A 103 -6.32 13.07 -6.37
C LYS A 103 -4.96 13.70 -6.01
N THR A 104 -4.66 13.83 -4.73
CA THR A 104 -3.32 14.18 -4.25
C THR A 104 -2.30 13.08 -4.58
N PHE A 105 -2.76 11.84 -4.69
CA PHE A 105 -1.93 10.65 -4.85
C PHE A 105 -1.98 10.11 -6.29
N SER A 106 -0.91 9.45 -6.71
CA SER A 106 -0.79 8.90 -8.06
C SER A 106 -1.41 7.52 -8.23
N GLY A 107 -1.74 6.87 -7.14
CA GLY A 107 -2.34 5.54 -7.13
C GLY A 107 -3.07 5.24 -5.83
N MET A 108 -4.02 4.33 -5.93
CA MET A 108 -4.80 3.80 -4.83
C MET A 108 -4.61 2.29 -4.74
N ARG A 109 -4.17 1.79 -3.59
CA ARG A 109 -4.29 0.37 -3.25
C ARG A 109 -5.62 0.18 -2.55
N HIS A 110 -6.52 -0.55 -3.21
CA HIS A 110 -7.88 -0.79 -2.75
C HIS A 110 -7.99 -2.20 -2.18
N TYR A 111 -8.36 -2.30 -0.91
CA TYR A 111 -8.67 -3.59 -0.26
C TYR A 111 -10.00 -4.11 -0.76
N LEU A 112 -9.96 -4.91 -1.82
CA LEU A 112 -11.15 -5.51 -2.42
C LEU A 112 -11.59 -6.73 -1.60
N ASN A 113 -12.71 -6.61 -0.90
CA ASN A 113 -13.21 -7.65 -0.03
C ASN A 113 -13.95 -8.73 -0.81
N TRP A 114 -13.36 -9.91 -0.97
CA TRP A 114 -13.97 -11.05 -1.66
C TRP A 114 -15.34 -11.43 -1.08
N ASN A 115 -15.50 -11.40 0.24
CA ASN A 115 -16.76 -11.69 0.93
C ASN A 115 -17.93 -10.77 0.52
N ARG A 116 -17.66 -9.59 -0.03
CA ARG A 116 -18.69 -8.66 -0.53
C ARG A 116 -19.06 -8.93 -1.98
N VAL A 117 -18.16 -9.50 -2.73
CA VAL A 117 -18.34 -9.77 -4.16
C VAL A 117 -18.96 -11.14 -4.41
N GLU A 118 -18.75 -12.11 -3.52
CA GLU A 118 -19.21 -13.48 -3.64
C GLU A 118 -19.80 -14.02 -2.32
N THR A 119 -20.99 -13.54 -1.94
CA THR A 119 -21.67 -14.06 -0.72
C THR A 119 -22.23 -15.46 -0.90
N THR A 120 -22.50 -15.88 -2.11
CA THR A 120 -22.91 -17.24 -2.49
C THR A 120 -21.91 -17.79 -3.49
N LYS A 121 -21.36 -18.97 -3.22
CA LYS A 121 -20.33 -19.59 -4.04
C LYS A 121 -20.71 -19.63 -5.54
N GLY A 122 -19.84 -19.07 -6.37
CA GLY A 122 -20.02 -19.01 -7.82
C GLY A 122 -20.97 -17.92 -8.33
N ASN A 123 -21.49 -17.03 -7.46
CA ASN A 123 -22.33 -15.89 -7.81
C ASN A 123 -21.64 -14.58 -7.48
N TYR A 124 -21.21 -13.84 -8.50
CA TYR A 124 -20.40 -12.63 -8.33
C TYR A 124 -21.20 -11.35 -8.58
N THR A 125 -20.98 -10.33 -7.73
CA THR A 125 -21.64 -9.03 -7.84
C THR A 125 -20.65 -7.89 -7.63
N PHE A 126 -20.68 -6.88 -8.50
CA PHE A 126 -19.69 -5.81 -8.52
C PHE A 126 -20.29 -4.40 -8.46
N ASN A 127 -21.56 -4.25 -8.90
CA ASN A 127 -22.23 -2.96 -9.04
C ASN A 127 -23.75 -3.11 -8.86
N PRO A 128 -24.29 -2.95 -7.66
CA PRO A 128 -23.57 -2.91 -6.38
C PRO A 128 -23.11 -4.29 -5.94
N THR A 129 -22.11 -4.32 -5.05
CA THR A 129 -21.68 -5.53 -4.36
C THR A 129 -22.75 -6.03 -3.39
N ASN A 130 -22.60 -7.26 -2.86
CA ASN A 130 -23.33 -7.71 -1.67
C ASN A 130 -22.85 -6.94 -0.42
N ASN A 131 -23.58 -7.04 0.70
CA ASN A 131 -23.16 -6.54 2.02
C ASN A 131 -22.53 -5.14 1.98
N GLY A 132 -23.35 -4.10 1.90
CA GLY A 132 -22.90 -2.72 1.92
C GLY A 132 -23.22 -1.93 0.65
N GLY A 133 -23.51 -2.60 -0.46
CA GLY A 133 -23.97 -1.96 -1.70
C GLY A 133 -22.93 -1.06 -2.36
N TRP A 134 -21.64 -1.38 -2.23
CA TRP A 134 -20.56 -0.64 -2.85
C TRP A 134 -20.54 -0.83 -4.36
N ASN A 135 -20.09 0.18 -5.09
CA ASN A 135 -20.05 0.20 -6.55
C ASN A 135 -18.61 0.27 -7.05
N GLU A 136 -18.01 -0.91 -7.27
CA GLU A 136 -16.62 -1.02 -7.70
C GLU A 136 -16.43 -0.49 -9.14
N ASP A 137 -17.41 -0.68 -10.01
CA ASP A 137 -17.37 -0.14 -11.37
C ASP A 137 -17.21 1.38 -11.36
N LEU A 138 -18.02 2.06 -10.55
CA LEU A 138 -17.98 3.53 -10.43
C LEU A 138 -16.64 4.03 -9.89
N ILE A 139 -16.12 3.37 -8.84
CA ILE A 139 -14.84 3.73 -8.23
C ILE A 139 -13.71 3.61 -9.26
N TYR A 140 -13.61 2.47 -9.94
CA TYR A 140 -12.51 2.23 -10.87
C TYR A 140 -12.62 3.06 -12.15
N GLN A 141 -13.83 3.30 -12.65
CA GLN A 141 -14.07 4.24 -13.76
C GLN A 141 -13.60 5.64 -13.39
N ARG A 142 -13.95 6.11 -12.18
CA ARG A 142 -13.53 7.44 -11.71
C ARG A 142 -12.02 7.53 -11.54
N CYS A 143 -11.38 6.55 -10.93
CA CYS A 143 -9.92 6.52 -10.82
C CYS A 143 -9.25 6.59 -12.20
N LYS A 144 -9.75 5.84 -13.18
CA LYS A 144 -9.24 5.88 -14.56
C LYS A 144 -9.41 7.26 -15.21
N GLN A 145 -10.58 7.90 -15.05
CA GLN A 145 -10.84 9.25 -15.57
C GLN A 145 -9.86 10.28 -15.00
N ASP A 146 -9.55 10.18 -13.72
CA ASP A 146 -8.63 11.10 -13.03
C ASP A 146 -7.15 10.68 -13.12
N GLY A 147 -6.82 9.62 -13.88
CA GLY A 147 -5.45 9.15 -14.09
C GLY A 147 -4.82 8.49 -12.86
N ILE A 148 -5.63 8.04 -11.89
CA ILE A 148 -5.20 7.35 -10.67
C ILE A 148 -5.08 5.86 -10.96
N LEU A 149 -3.88 5.30 -10.75
CA LEU A 149 -3.68 3.85 -10.83
C LEU A 149 -4.40 3.16 -9.70
N VAL A 150 -5.12 2.06 -9.99
CA VAL A 150 -5.68 1.19 -8.96
C VAL A 150 -4.92 -0.13 -8.91
N LEU A 151 -4.49 -0.51 -7.70
CA LEU A 151 -4.06 -1.84 -7.32
C LEU A 151 -5.19 -2.47 -6.48
N ALA A 152 -5.89 -3.46 -7.03
CA ALA A 152 -6.94 -4.17 -6.30
C ALA A 152 -6.33 -5.35 -5.54
N ASP A 153 -6.32 -5.29 -4.21
CA ASP A 153 -5.89 -6.37 -3.32
C ASP A 153 -7.09 -7.26 -2.97
N LEU A 154 -7.12 -8.48 -3.53
CA LEU A 154 -8.18 -9.44 -3.25
C LEU A 154 -7.95 -10.13 -1.91
N LYS A 155 -8.70 -9.74 -0.89
CA LYS A 155 -8.60 -10.27 0.47
C LYS A 155 -9.97 -10.60 1.09
N ASN A 156 -9.97 -11.09 2.34
CA ASN A 156 -11.16 -11.39 3.14
C ASN A 156 -12.04 -12.49 2.53
N ILE A 157 -11.77 -13.74 2.92
CA ILE A 157 -12.51 -14.91 2.44
C ILE A 157 -14.03 -14.80 2.75
N PRO A 158 -14.92 -15.27 1.85
CA PRO A 158 -16.35 -15.17 2.03
C PRO A 158 -16.88 -16.08 3.12
N ASP A 159 -18.06 -15.74 3.68
CA ASP A 159 -18.69 -16.45 4.79
C ASP A 159 -18.89 -17.94 4.50
N TRP A 160 -19.26 -18.31 3.27
CA TRP A 160 -19.44 -19.70 2.87
C TRP A 160 -18.13 -20.51 2.98
N LEU A 161 -16.97 -19.87 2.79
CA LEU A 161 -15.65 -20.49 2.96
C LEU A 161 -15.23 -20.49 4.45
N GLN A 162 -15.45 -19.37 5.17
CA GLN A 162 -15.23 -19.29 6.62
C GLN A 162 -16.04 -20.35 7.38
N ASN A 163 -17.27 -20.63 6.93
CA ASN A 163 -18.14 -21.62 7.56
C ASN A 163 -17.62 -23.07 7.46
N THR A 164 -16.60 -23.34 6.65
CA THR A 164 -15.90 -24.64 6.67
C THR A 164 -14.99 -24.78 7.90
N TYR A 165 -14.54 -23.67 8.47
CA TYR A 165 -13.67 -23.64 9.64
C TYR A 165 -14.47 -23.87 10.95
N PRO A 166 -13.83 -24.47 11.98
CA PRO A 166 -14.39 -24.49 13.33
C PRO A 166 -14.76 -23.06 13.78
N ALA A 167 -15.84 -22.90 14.53
CA ALA A 167 -16.33 -21.58 14.93
C ALA A 167 -15.28 -20.73 15.70
N SER A 168 -14.38 -21.40 16.41
CA SER A 168 -13.30 -20.74 17.19
C SER A 168 -12.14 -20.22 16.37
N SER A 169 -12.00 -20.67 15.12
CA SER A 169 -10.89 -20.29 14.20
C SER A 169 -11.37 -19.62 12.92
N ARG A 170 -12.65 -19.17 12.88
CA ARG A 170 -13.17 -18.41 11.76
C ARG A 170 -12.63 -16.99 11.77
N ASP A 171 -11.96 -16.62 10.71
CA ASP A 171 -11.46 -15.28 10.48
C ASP A 171 -11.52 -14.93 8.99
N ASN A 172 -11.76 -13.66 8.68
CA ASN A 172 -11.74 -13.16 7.30
C ASN A 172 -10.37 -13.33 6.64
N ASP A 173 -9.30 -13.33 7.43
CA ASP A 173 -7.92 -13.42 6.97
C ASP A 173 -7.42 -14.87 6.85
N ASN A 174 -8.25 -15.87 7.14
CA ASN A 174 -7.87 -17.28 6.96
C ASN A 174 -7.36 -17.54 5.54
N ALA A 175 -6.49 -18.54 5.39
CA ALA A 175 -6.03 -18.99 4.08
C ALA A 175 -7.22 -19.27 3.16
N PRO A 176 -7.17 -18.91 1.86
CA PRO A 176 -8.33 -18.97 0.97
C PRO A 176 -8.64 -20.40 0.48
N VAL A 177 -8.73 -21.34 1.42
CA VAL A 177 -9.02 -22.76 1.20
C VAL A 177 -10.12 -23.23 2.15
N ALA A 178 -10.82 -24.30 1.83
CA ALA A 178 -11.71 -24.95 2.79
C ALA A 178 -10.91 -25.61 3.91
N TYR A 179 -11.44 -25.56 5.13
CA TYR A 179 -10.78 -26.17 6.30
C TYR A 179 -10.38 -27.63 6.04
N GLY A 180 -9.15 -27.98 6.42
CA GLY A 180 -8.61 -29.32 6.24
C GLY A 180 -8.05 -29.63 4.83
N GLN A 181 -8.18 -28.72 3.88
CA GLN A 181 -7.52 -28.88 2.59
C GLN A 181 -6.01 -28.59 2.70
N SER A 182 -5.23 -29.25 1.82
CA SER A 182 -3.77 -29.06 1.81
C SER A 182 -3.39 -27.67 1.32
N LEU A 183 -2.69 -26.90 2.13
CA LEU A 183 -2.14 -25.60 1.73
C LEU A 183 -1.01 -25.71 0.69
N ASN A 184 -0.42 -26.92 0.51
CA ASN A 184 0.61 -27.15 -0.48
C ASN A 184 0.07 -27.51 -1.88
N ASP A 185 -1.23 -27.77 -2.00
CA ASP A 185 -1.87 -28.13 -3.27
C ASP A 185 -2.51 -26.90 -3.93
N PRO A 186 -2.05 -26.47 -5.12
CA PRO A 186 -2.72 -25.42 -5.87
C PRO A 186 -4.22 -25.61 -6.09
N ALA A 187 -4.69 -26.86 -6.16
CA ALA A 187 -6.12 -27.15 -6.35
C ALA A 187 -6.99 -26.68 -5.17
N SER A 188 -6.45 -26.61 -3.97
CA SER A 188 -7.15 -26.12 -2.78
C SER A 188 -7.55 -24.63 -2.89
N TYR A 189 -6.84 -23.85 -3.72
CA TYR A 189 -7.06 -22.42 -3.95
C TYR A 189 -7.94 -22.11 -5.18
N ALA A 190 -8.56 -23.13 -5.77
CA ALA A 190 -9.31 -22.97 -7.03
C ALA A 190 -10.48 -21.97 -6.91
N ASP A 191 -11.12 -21.84 -5.74
CA ASP A 191 -12.24 -20.91 -5.55
C ASP A 191 -11.75 -19.44 -5.58
N GLN A 192 -10.66 -19.11 -4.91
CA GLN A 192 -10.04 -17.78 -5.00
C GLN A 192 -9.56 -17.49 -6.44
N ALA A 193 -8.99 -18.47 -7.10
CA ALA A 193 -8.52 -18.32 -8.48
C ALA A 193 -9.66 -18.12 -9.49
N ARG A 194 -10.86 -18.70 -9.24
CA ARG A 194 -12.08 -18.37 -10.00
C ARG A 194 -12.53 -16.93 -9.77
N MET A 195 -12.51 -16.47 -8.53
CA MET A 195 -12.81 -15.07 -8.22
C MET A 195 -11.83 -14.12 -8.92
N ALA A 196 -10.53 -14.42 -8.89
CA ALA A 196 -9.50 -13.66 -9.60
C ALA A 196 -9.75 -13.62 -11.12
N PHE A 197 -10.19 -14.76 -11.71
CA PHE A 197 -10.62 -14.81 -13.12
C PHE A 197 -11.76 -13.83 -13.39
N GLN A 198 -12.83 -13.83 -12.58
CA GLN A 198 -13.99 -12.95 -12.77
C GLN A 198 -13.59 -11.46 -12.68
N LEU A 199 -12.72 -11.09 -11.74
CA LEU A 199 -12.20 -9.73 -11.62
C LEU A 199 -11.38 -9.33 -12.84
N ALA A 200 -10.46 -10.19 -13.26
CA ALA A 200 -9.62 -9.93 -14.44
C ALA A 200 -10.43 -9.89 -15.73
N ALA A 201 -11.45 -10.75 -15.86
CA ALA A 201 -12.36 -10.74 -16.97
C ALA A 201 -13.15 -9.43 -17.06
N ARG A 202 -13.68 -8.93 -15.93
CA ARG A 202 -14.46 -7.70 -15.88
C ARG A 202 -13.61 -6.47 -16.10
N TYR A 203 -12.57 -6.30 -15.28
CA TYR A 203 -11.83 -5.04 -15.18
C TYR A 203 -10.57 -4.98 -16.04
N GLY A 204 -10.10 -6.11 -16.57
CA GLY A 204 -8.95 -6.19 -17.46
C GLY A 204 -9.21 -5.57 -18.84
N TYR A 205 -8.25 -5.73 -19.73
CA TYR A 205 -8.27 -5.16 -21.08
C TYR A 205 -8.69 -6.18 -22.15
N ASN A 206 -8.71 -7.47 -21.84
CA ASN A 206 -9.13 -8.50 -22.78
C ASN A 206 -10.65 -8.50 -22.98
N LYS A 207 -11.10 -8.22 -24.20
CA LYS A 207 -12.52 -8.23 -24.58
C LYS A 207 -12.98 -9.57 -25.18
N ASN A 208 -12.02 -10.47 -25.48
CA ASN A 208 -12.27 -11.74 -26.14
C ASN A 208 -12.29 -12.89 -25.12
N ILE A 209 -13.27 -12.86 -24.24
CA ILE A 209 -13.47 -13.88 -23.20
C ILE A 209 -14.72 -14.67 -23.53
N ASP A 210 -14.64 -16.00 -23.35
CA ASP A 210 -15.83 -16.86 -23.46
C ASP A 210 -16.85 -16.46 -22.38
N LYS A 211 -17.98 -15.92 -22.85
CA LYS A 211 -19.04 -15.41 -21.97
C LYS A 211 -19.69 -16.50 -21.12
N SER A 212 -19.58 -17.78 -21.52
CA SER A 212 -20.10 -18.91 -20.73
C SER A 212 -19.35 -19.08 -19.39
N LEU A 213 -18.11 -18.55 -19.29
CA LEU A 213 -17.28 -18.56 -18.10
C LEU A 213 -17.62 -17.41 -17.12
N ILE A 214 -18.39 -16.41 -17.55
CA ILE A 214 -18.75 -15.26 -16.72
C ILE A 214 -19.95 -15.61 -15.85
N LYS A 215 -19.80 -15.49 -14.53
CA LYS A 215 -20.78 -15.93 -13.51
C LYS A 215 -21.33 -14.78 -12.67
N VAL A 216 -21.67 -13.67 -13.31
CA VAL A 216 -22.25 -12.49 -12.65
C VAL A 216 -23.70 -12.76 -12.29
N ASP A 217 -24.10 -12.41 -11.06
CA ASP A 217 -25.49 -12.48 -10.62
C ASP A 217 -26.29 -11.30 -11.20
N THR A 218 -27.06 -11.55 -12.22
CA THR A 218 -27.86 -10.55 -12.95
C THR A 218 -29.26 -10.36 -12.36
N ARG A 219 -29.60 -11.06 -11.25
CA ARG A 219 -30.93 -10.97 -10.63
C ARG A 219 -31.07 -9.65 -9.88
N LYS A 220 -32.29 -9.11 -9.89
CA LYS A 220 -32.69 -8.05 -8.97
C LYS A 220 -32.92 -8.66 -7.59
N ARG A 221 -32.14 -8.22 -6.60
CA ARG A 221 -32.07 -8.83 -5.26
C ARG A 221 -33.03 -8.16 -4.26
N TRP A 222 -33.33 -6.86 -4.43
CA TRP A 222 -34.26 -6.09 -3.61
C TRP A 222 -34.94 -4.98 -4.44
N ASN A 223 -35.92 -4.32 -3.84
CA ASN A 223 -36.56 -3.17 -4.51
C ASN A 223 -35.58 -1.99 -4.61
N GLY A 224 -35.38 -1.48 -5.83
CA GLY A 224 -34.39 -0.43 -6.10
C GLY A 224 -32.97 -0.95 -6.40
N ASP A 225 -32.74 -2.27 -6.38
CA ASP A 225 -31.48 -2.86 -6.83
C ASP A 225 -31.25 -2.61 -8.33
N ILE A 226 -30.01 -2.32 -8.68
CA ILE A 226 -29.54 -2.25 -10.07
C ILE A 226 -28.87 -3.60 -10.36
N PRO A 227 -29.45 -4.44 -11.23
CA PRO A 227 -28.86 -5.73 -11.58
C PRO A 227 -27.45 -5.55 -12.13
N ASN A 228 -26.55 -6.44 -11.73
CA ASN A 228 -25.20 -6.46 -12.29
C ASN A 228 -25.24 -6.94 -13.74
N GLU A 229 -24.46 -6.29 -14.60
CA GLU A 229 -24.29 -6.71 -15.99
C GLU A 229 -23.05 -7.58 -16.15
N PRO A 230 -23.07 -8.62 -17.01
CA PRO A 230 -21.92 -9.48 -17.26
C PRO A 230 -20.91 -8.78 -18.19
N LEU A 231 -20.34 -7.66 -17.73
CA LEU A 231 -19.36 -6.86 -18.45
C LEU A 231 -18.00 -7.57 -18.49
N VAL A 232 -17.29 -7.42 -19.61
CA VAL A 232 -15.92 -7.91 -19.80
C VAL A 232 -15.05 -6.86 -20.45
N GLY A 233 -13.76 -6.85 -20.10
CA GLY A 233 -12.76 -6.03 -20.76
C GLY A 233 -13.00 -4.52 -20.59
N MET A 234 -13.42 -4.07 -19.40
CA MET A 234 -13.68 -2.65 -19.12
C MET A 234 -12.40 -1.79 -19.18
N GLY A 235 -11.22 -2.43 -19.10
CA GLY A 235 -9.92 -1.76 -19.19
C GLY A 235 -9.65 -0.81 -18.03
N LEU A 236 -10.06 -1.17 -16.81
CA LEU A 236 -9.97 -0.33 -15.61
C LEU A 236 -8.79 -0.70 -14.72
N LEU A 237 -8.44 -2.00 -14.63
CA LEU A 237 -7.37 -2.49 -13.80
C LEU A 237 -6.24 -3.08 -14.64
N LYS A 238 -5.02 -2.65 -14.39
CA LYS A 238 -3.80 -3.24 -14.93
C LYS A 238 -3.12 -4.19 -13.93
N TYR A 239 -3.39 -4.02 -12.64
CA TYR A 239 -2.74 -4.72 -11.55
C TYR A 239 -3.77 -5.32 -10.59
N ILE A 240 -3.51 -6.54 -10.13
CA ILE A 240 -4.28 -7.22 -9.08
C ILE A 240 -3.32 -7.88 -8.10
N GLU A 241 -3.61 -7.77 -6.81
CA GLU A 241 -2.79 -8.31 -5.73
C GLU A 241 -3.47 -9.55 -5.11
N CYS A 242 -2.67 -10.57 -4.80
CA CYS A 242 -3.14 -11.85 -4.27
C CYS A 242 -3.06 -11.88 -2.74
N GLY A 243 -4.02 -11.28 -2.08
CA GLY A 243 -4.14 -11.26 -0.62
C GLY A 243 -3.10 -10.36 0.06
N ASN A 244 -3.14 -10.34 1.38
CA ASN A 244 -2.36 -9.45 2.23
C ASN A 244 -1.60 -10.24 3.29
N GLU A 245 -0.29 -10.02 3.44
CA GLU A 245 0.56 -10.47 4.56
C GLU A 245 0.44 -11.97 4.89
N ARG A 246 0.54 -12.84 3.89
CA ARG A 246 0.39 -14.28 4.08
C ARG A 246 1.52 -14.94 4.85
N ASP A 247 2.68 -14.27 4.98
CA ASP A 247 3.83 -14.64 5.79
C ASP A 247 3.70 -14.25 7.28
N ARG A 248 2.56 -13.73 7.71
CA ARG A 248 2.25 -13.27 9.06
C ARG A 248 2.08 -14.45 10.03
N TRP A 249 3.20 -15.03 10.50
CA TRP A 249 3.22 -16.21 11.37
C TRP A 249 2.51 -15.99 12.72
N TRP A 250 2.39 -14.74 13.19
CA TRP A 250 1.66 -14.37 14.41
C TRP A 250 0.13 -14.33 14.22
N GLY A 251 -0.37 -14.51 13.01
CA GLY A 251 -1.79 -14.57 12.68
C GLY A 251 -2.42 -15.94 12.97
N GLY A 252 -1.63 -16.96 13.35
CA GLY A 252 -2.08 -18.32 13.58
C GLY A 252 -2.01 -19.22 12.34
N ASP A 253 -2.12 -20.52 12.55
CA ASP A 253 -1.89 -21.55 11.53
C ASP A 253 -2.91 -21.48 10.37
N GLU A 254 -4.15 -21.04 10.64
CA GLU A 254 -5.19 -20.91 9.63
C GLU A 254 -5.01 -19.70 8.70
N THR A 255 -4.25 -18.71 9.15
CA THR A 255 -3.99 -17.46 8.38
C THR A 255 -2.64 -17.50 7.68
N HIS A 256 -1.63 -18.06 8.36
CA HIS A 256 -0.26 -18.09 7.91
C HIS A 256 -0.04 -19.08 6.76
N GLN A 257 0.77 -18.67 5.78
CA GLN A 257 1.27 -19.56 4.73
C GLN A 257 2.80 -19.51 4.69
N THR A 258 3.44 -20.67 4.62
CA THR A 258 4.88 -20.72 4.28
C THR A 258 5.11 -20.22 2.86
N ALA A 259 6.35 -19.98 2.48
CA ALA A 259 6.69 -19.53 1.12
C ALA A 259 6.19 -20.52 0.05
N GLU A 260 6.30 -21.83 0.32
CA GLU A 260 5.87 -22.90 -0.57
C GLU A 260 4.34 -22.96 -0.69
N GLN A 261 3.63 -22.80 0.42
CA GLN A 261 2.18 -22.75 0.47
C GLN A 261 1.65 -21.50 -0.25
N TYR A 262 2.30 -20.37 -0.03
CA TYR A 262 1.92 -19.14 -0.73
C TYR A 262 2.26 -19.20 -2.23
N ALA A 263 3.35 -19.85 -2.63
CA ALA A 263 3.65 -20.12 -4.04
C ALA A 263 2.60 -21.03 -4.71
N ALA A 264 2.08 -22.03 -3.98
CA ALA A 264 0.98 -22.87 -4.45
C ALA A 264 -0.32 -22.05 -4.66
N ASN A 265 -0.66 -21.19 -3.69
CA ASN A 265 -1.77 -20.23 -3.80
C ASN A 265 -1.59 -19.30 -5.00
N MET A 266 -0.43 -18.64 -5.11
CA MET A 266 -0.11 -17.76 -6.23
C MET A 266 -0.19 -18.47 -7.58
N SER A 267 0.23 -19.75 -7.67
CA SER A 267 0.16 -20.51 -8.91
C SER A 267 -1.27 -20.75 -9.38
N ALA A 268 -2.19 -21.03 -8.46
CA ALA A 268 -3.61 -21.11 -8.77
C ALA A 268 -4.17 -19.75 -9.20
N PHE A 269 -3.89 -18.71 -8.44
CA PHE A 269 -4.36 -17.34 -8.67
C PHE A 269 -3.85 -16.77 -9.99
N TYR A 270 -2.58 -17.00 -10.32
CA TYR A 270 -1.91 -16.46 -11.51
C TYR A 270 -2.55 -16.98 -12.82
N ASP A 271 -2.52 -18.28 -13.04
CA ASP A 271 -2.93 -18.88 -14.31
C ASP A 271 -3.65 -20.25 -14.17
N GLY A 272 -4.28 -20.50 -13.00
CA GLY A 272 -4.93 -21.78 -12.75
C GLY A 272 -3.93 -22.94 -12.68
N ASN A 273 -2.75 -22.69 -12.08
CA ASN A 273 -1.64 -23.63 -12.01
C ASN A 273 -1.24 -24.15 -13.41
N MET A 274 -0.90 -23.22 -14.31
CA MET A 274 -0.59 -23.51 -15.72
C MET A 274 -1.76 -24.16 -16.45
N GLY A 275 -2.99 -23.70 -16.18
CA GLY A 275 -4.23 -24.21 -16.79
C GLY A 275 -4.70 -25.57 -16.26
N LYS A 276 -3.98 -26.22 -15.34
CA LYS A 276 -4.35 -27.54 -14.80
C LYS A 276 -5.66 -27.52 -14.01
N LEU A 277 -6.07 -26.37 -13.48
CA LEU A 277 -7.33 -26.22 -12.74
C LEU A 277 -8.55 -25.98 -13.63
N GLY A 278 -8.37 -26.03 -14.96
CA GLY A 278 -9.43 -25.90 -15.95
C GLY A 278 -9.73 -24.48 -16.38
N GLN A 279 -10.80 -24.33 -17.18
CA GLN A 279 -11.21 -23.04 -17.72
C GLN A 279 -11.82 -22.13 -16.64
N GLY A 280 -11.71 -20.81 -16.83
CA GLY A 280 -12.28 -19.83 -15.90
C GLY A 280 -11.55 -19.74 -14.56
N VAL A 281 -10.27 -20.11 -14.50
CA VAL A 281 -9.45 -20.14 -13.28
C VAL A 281 -8.14 -19.40 -13.51
N GLY A 282 -7.86 -18.40 -12.66
CA GLY A 282 -6.63 -17.60 -12.67
C GLY A 282 -6.71 -16.33 -13.53
N VAL A 283 -5.94 -15.33 -13.13
CA VAL A 283 -5.91 -13.99 -13.74
C VAL A 283 -5.51 -14.04 -15.20
N LYS A 284 -4.41 -14.75 -15.51
CA LYS A 284 -3.85 -14.81 -16.89
C LYS A 284 -4.74 -15.58 -17.86
N ALA A 285 -5.63 -16.44 -17.36
CA ALA A 285 -6.63 -17.11 -18.18
C ALA A 285 -7.73 -16.14 -18.66
N ALA A 286 -7.99 -15.07 -17.89
CA ALA A 286 -8.93 -14.01 -18.28
C ALA A 286 -8.23 -12.90 -19.07
N ASP A 287 -7.14 -12.35 -18.55
CA ASP A 287 -6.36 -11.29 -19.20
C ASP A 287 -4.85 -11.57 -19.08
N PRO A 288 -4.20 -12.06 -20.14
CA PRO A 288 -2.77 -12.34 -20.13
C PRO A 288 -1.89 -11.13 -19.83
N ASN A 289 -2.40 -9.90 -20.07
CA ASN A 289 -1.65 -8.65 -19.86
C ASN A 289 -1.84 -8.07 -18.46
N MET A 290 -2.82 -8.52 -17.68
CA MET A 290 -3.00 -8.06 -16.30
C MET A 290 -1.83 -8.53 -15.44
N GLN A 291 -1.22 -7.60 -14.71
CA GLN A 291 -0.06 -7.89 -13.86
C GLN A 291 -0.51 -8.39 -12.50
N VAL A 292 0.04 -9.50 -12.06
CA VAL A 292 -0.24 -10.12 -10.76
C VAL A 292 0.84 -9.71 -9.78
N VAL A 293 0.43 -8.98 -8.75
CA VAL A 293 1.28 -8.52 -7.66
C VAL A 293 1.20 -9.53 -6.52
N MET A 294 2.34 -9.91 -5.96
CA MET A 294 2.35 -10.68 -4.71
C MET A 294 1.64 -9.87 -3.61
N GLY A 295 0.94 -10.52 -2.69
CA GLY A 295 0.51 -9.89 -1.44
C GLY A 295 1.74 -9.37 -0.67
N GLY A 296 1.66 -8.14 -0.20
CA GLY A 296 2.77 -7.53 0.52
C GLY A 296 3.20 -8.38 1.72
N LEU A 297 4.48 -8.72 1.81
CA LEU A 297 5.02 -9.53 2.91
C LEU A 297 5.18 -8.68 4.17
N ALA A 298 4.55 -9.08 5.28
CA ALA A 298 4.64 -8.39 6.57
C ALA A 298 6.04 -8.48 7.20
N THR A 299 6.76 -9.57 6.93
CA THR A 299 8.12 -9.77 7.49
C THR A 299 9.21 -9.09 6.67
N ALA A 300 8.91 -8.65 5.46
CA ALA A 300 9.88 -8.11 4.51
C ALA A 300 11.14 -9.00 4.37
N ASP A 301 10.95 -10.32 4.39
CA ASP A 301 12.04 -11.29 4.26
C ASP A 301 12.26 -11.71 2.80
N VAL A 302 13.34 -11.26 2.19
CA VAL A 302 13.73 -11.62 0.81
C VAL A 302 13.89 -13.13 0.60
N LYS A 303 14.23 -13.89 1.65
CA LYS A 303 14.36 -15.35 1.59
C LYS A 303 13.02 -16.04 1.38
N PHE A 304 11.91 -15.42 1.83
CA PHE A 304 10.58 -15.92 1.55
C PHE A 304 10.33 -15.94 0.04
N VAL A 305 10.63 -14.85 -0.65
CA VAL A 305 10.49 -14.75 -2.13
C VAL A 305 11.44 -15.73 -2.84
N GLN A 306 12.69 -15.88 -2.35
CA GLN A 306 13.63 -16.86 -2.91
C GLN A 306 13.06 -18.28 -2.87
N ARG A 307 12.47 -18.70 -1.75
CA ARG A 307 11.83 -20.03 -1.63
C ARG A 307 10.60 -20.17 -2.56
N MET A 308 9.83 -19.10 -2.76
CA MET A 308 8.73 -19.11 -3.74
C MET A 308 9.26 -19.33 -5.16
N ILE A 309 10.37 -18.70 -5.54
CA ILE A 309 11.04 -18.89 -6.84
C ILE A 309 11.53 -20.34 -6.99
N ASP A 310 12.13 -20.91 -5.94
CA ASP A 310 12.60 -22.30 -5.95
C ASP A 310 11.43 -23.29 -6.06
N TRP A 311 10.31 -23.00 -5.39
CA TRP A 311 9.06 -23.73 -5.58
C TRP A 311 8.56 -23.66 -7.02
N CYS A 312 8.56 -22.45 -7.63
CA CYS A 312 8.19 -22.29 -9.03
C CYS A 312 9.10 -23.09 -9.97
N ARG A 313 10.41 -23.08 -9.72
CA ARG A 313 11.37 -23.89 -10.52
C ARG A 313 11.02 -25.36 -10.49
N THR A 314 10.67 -25.89 -9.31
CA THR A 314 10.35 -27.31 -9.10
C THR A 314 8.97 -27.69 -9.65
N ASN A 315 7.94 -26.87 -9.42
CA ASN A 315 6.54 -27.26 -9.65
C ASN A 315 5.96 -26.70 -10.96
N ARG A 316 6.52 -25.58 -11.47
CA ARG A 316 6.11 -24.94 -12.71
C ARG A 316 7.14 -25.06 -13.84
N GLY A 317 8.40 -25.43 -13.48
CA GLY A 317 9.48 -25.64 -14.43
C GLY A 317 10.07 -24.34 -14.99
N LEU A 318 10.69 -24.48 -16.16
CA LEU A 318 11.33 -23.39 -16.87
C LEU A 318 10.51 -23.03 -18.13
N LYS A 319 10.59 -21.75 -18.53
CA LYS A 319 10.10 -21.28 -19.83
C LYS A 319 11.05 -21.70 -20.95
N ALA A 320 10.66 -21.47 -22.21
CA ALA A 320 11.46 -21.81 -23.39
C ALA A 320 12.82 -21.09 -23.43
N ASP A 321 12.92 -19.92 -22.80
CA ASP A 321 14.16 -19.12 -22.67
C ASP A 321 15.05 -19.57 -21.50
N GLY A 322 14.69 -20.63 -20.79
CA GLY A 322 15.41 -21.16 -19.63
C GLY A 322 15.12 -20.42 -18.31
N SER A 323 14.31 -19.37 -18.33
CA SER A 323 13.91 -18.65 -17.11
C SER A 323 12.89 -19.46 -16.29
N VAL A 324 12.87 -19.22 -14.95
CA VAL A 324 11.85 -19.84 -14.08
C VAL A 324 10.47 -19.36 -14.48
N ASN A 325 9.51 -20.29 -14.60
CA ASN A 325 8.12 -19.95 -14.85
C ASN A 325 7.45 -19.45 -13.57
N LEU A 326 7.64 -18.16 -13.25
CA LEU A 326 7.11 -17.53 -12.04
C LEU A 326 5.57 -17.49 -12.04
N CYS A 327 4.98 -17.38 -10.84
CA CYS A 327 3.54 -17.19 -10.64
C CYS A 327 3.20 -15.78 -10.13
N PHE A 328 4.04 -14.81 -10.41
CA PHE A 328 3.85 -13.38 -10.12
C PHE A 328 4.63 -12.53 -11.12
N ASP A 329 4.18 -11.29 -11.33
CA ASP A 329 4.84 -10.31 -12.19
C ASP A 329 5.54 -9.22 -11.37
N VAL A 330 5.11 -8.97 -10.11
CA VAL A 330 5.63 -7.94 -9.22
C VAL A 330 5.92 -8.55 -7.84
N ILE A 331 7.11 -8.29 -7.33
CA ILE A 331 7.52 -8.62 -5.96
C ILE A 331 7.05 -7.49 -5.04
N ASN A 332 6.45 -7.84 -3.90
CA ASN A 332 5.86 -6.87 -3.01
C ASN A 332 6.11 -7.19 -1.54
N TYR A 333 6.33 -6.14 -0.73
CA TYR A 333 6.49 -6.26 0.72
C TYR A 333 5.97 -5.01 1.44
N HIS A 334 5.73 -5.14 2.74
CA HIS A 334 5.38 -4.06 3.66
C HIS A 334 6.55 -3.78 4.59
N LEU A 335 6.88 -2.53 4.80
CA LEU A 335 7.91 -2.17 5.77
C LEU A 335 7.71 -0.74 6.27
N TYR A 336 7.56 -0.63 7.58
CA TYR A 336 7.43 0.63 8.28
C TYR A 336 8.76 0.99 8.94
N SER A 337 9.24 2.23 8.73
CA SER A 337 10.52 2.68 9.28
C SER A 337 10.42 2.93 10.78
N ASN A 338 10.92 1.99 11.56
CA ASN A 338 10.97 2.03 13.02
C ASN A 338 12.29 1.44 13.53
N ASN A 339 12.52 1.53 14.83
CA ASN A 339 13.73 1.01 15.45
C ASN A 339 13.72 -0.51 15.73
N GLY A 340 12.70 -1.23 15.27
CA GLY A 340 12.58 -2.69 15.33
C GLY A 340 13.17 -3.39 14.11
N ASP A 341 13.13 -4.72 14.12
CA ASP A 341 13.41 -5.57 12.97
C ASP A 341 12.66 -6.90 13.14
N VAL A 342 11.53 -7.03 12.47
CA VAL A 342 10.66 -8.21 12.58
C VAL A 342 11.37 -9.50 12.14
N ARG A 343 12.32 -9.42 11.20
CA ARG A 343 13.13 -10.57 10.73
C ARG A 343 14.02 -11.14 11.83
N LYS A 344 14.42 -10.29 12.78
CA LYS A 344 15.23 -10.65 13.95
C LYS A 344 14.39 -10.72 15.23
N GLN A 345 13.05 -10.67 15.13
CA GLN A 345 12.14 -10.63 16.26
C GLN A 345 12.41 -9.46 17.23
N LYS A 346 13.06 -8.38 16.74
CA LYS A 346 13.29 -7.15 17.51
C LYS A 346 12.04 -6.29 17.44
N LYS A 347 11.39 -6.11 18.59
CA LYS A 347 10.18 -5.28 18.72
C LYS A 347 10.52 -3.79 18.48
N ALA A 348 9.66 -3.11 17.75
CA ALA A 348 9.71 -1.66 17.62
C ALA A 348 9.28 -0.96 18.93
N ALA A 349 9.84 0.19 19.19
CA ALA A 349 9.44 1.09 20.28
C ALA A 349 8.99 2.46 19.76
N THR A 350 9.50 2.89 18.61
CA THR A 350 9.14 4.15 17.96
C THR A 350 9.43 4.11 16.46
N GLY A 351 8.74 4.91 15.67
CA GLY A 351 9.16 5.25 14.33
C GLY A 351 10.48 6.03 14.35
N ILE A 352 11.24 5.96 13.28
CA ILE A 352 12.50 6.70 13.09
C ILE A 352 12.58 7.22 11.64
N ALA A 353 13.46 8.17 11.41
CA ALA A 353 13.73 8.65 10.06
C ALA A 353 14.06 7.49 9.12
N PRO A 354 13.53 7.49 7.86
CA PRO A 354 13.66 6.33 6.99
C PRO A 354 15.10 5.95 6.66
N GLU A 355 16.01 6.92 6.60
CA GLU A 355 17.44 6.68 6.33
C GLU A 355 18.16 6.01 7.51
N LEU A 356 17.61 6.10 8.71
CA LEU A 356 18.16 5.47 9.93
C LEU A 356 17.57 4.08 10.21
N SER A 357 16.57 3.69 9.43
CA SER A 357 15.91 2.38 9.53
C SER A 357 16.56 1.33 8.62
N ILE A 358 16.05 0.11 8.71
CA ILE A 358 16.45 -0.99 7.80
C ILE A 358 15.85 -0.85 6.39
N SER A 359 15.04 0.17 6.11
CA SER A 359 14.26 0.27 4.86
C SER A 359 15.15 0.30 3.62
N GLY A 360 16.28 1.00 3.65
CA GLY A 360 17.22 1.03 2.53
C GLY A 360 17.91 -0.31 2.30
N GLU A 361 18.35 -0.99 3.37
CA GLU A 361 18.95 -2.33 3.31
C GLU A 361 17.99 -3.35 2.70
N VAL A 362 16.75 -3.38 3.18
CA VAL A 362 15.71 -4.30 2.71
C VAL A 362 15.37 -4.04 1.25
N ALA A 363 15.13 -2.77 0.88
CA ALA A 363 14.88 -2.40 -0.52
C ALA A 363 15.99 -2.88 -1.45
N ASN A 364 17.25 -2.68 -1.07
CA ASN A 364 18.42 -3.16 -1.84
C ASN A 364 18.42 -4.68 -2.00
N GLN A 365 18.07 -5.44 -0.95
CA GLN A 365 18.01 -6.92 -1.02
C GLN A 365 16.93 -7.38 -2.00
N PHE A 366 15.71 -6.82 -1.95
CA PHE A 366 14.63 -7.18 -2.86
C PHE A 366 14.93 -6.77 -4.31
N VAL A 367 15.47 -5.58 -4.52
CA VAL A 367 15.83 -5.11 -5.87
C VAL A 367 16.98 -5.93 -6.46
N LYS A 368 17.98 -6.30 -5.66
CA LYS A 368 19.05 -7.22 -6.11
C LYS A 368 18.49 -8.59 -6.51
N LEU A 369 17.57 -9.16 -5.72
CA LEU A 369 16.90 -10.41 -6.10
C LEU A 369 16.14 -10.25 -7.41
N ALA A 370 15.31 -9.22 -7.55
CA ALA A 370 14.54 -8.94 -8.76
C ALA A 370 15.44 -8.78 -10.00
N ASN A 371 16.55 -8.05 -9.89
CA ASN A 371 17.51 -7.85 -10.96
C ASN A 371 18.26 -9.13 -11.36
N SER A 372 18.36 -10.10 -10.48
CA SER A 372 18.96 -11.43 -10.77
C SER A 372 18.02 -12.32 -11.59
N LEU A 373 16.75 -11.98 -11.70
CA LEU A 373 15.75 -12.75 -12.43
C LEU A 373 15.59 -12.24 -13.87
N PRO A 374 15.45 -13.12 -14.86
CA PRO A 374 15.07 -12.72 -16.21
C PRO A 374 13.73 -11.98 -16.21
N GLY A 375 13.65 -10.90 -17.00
CA GLY A 375 12.46 -10.04 -17.03
C GLY A 375 12.41 -9.00 -15.91
N HIS A 376 13.32 -9.06 -14.94
CA HIS A 376 13.49 -8.07 -13.87
C HIS A 376 12.16 -7.60 -13.26
N PRO A 377 11.40 -8.47 -12.56
CA PRO A 377 10.12 -8.10 -11.98
C PRO A 377 10.25 -6.83 -11.14
N GLU A 378 9.24 -5.96 -11.21
CA GLU A 378 9.24 -4.75 -10.38
C GLU A 378 9.20 -5.11 -8.89
N VAL A 379 9.78 -4.25 -8.05
CA VAL A 379 9.67 -4.32 -6.59
C VAL A 379 8.84 -3.15 -6.11
N TRP A 380 7.77 -3.46 -5.36
CA TRP A 380 6.86 -2.48 -4.79
C TRP A 380 6.84 -2.56 -3.26
N VAL A 381 6.45 -1.44 -2.62
CA VAL A 381 6.14 -1.36 -1.20
C VAL A 381 4.69 -0.89 -1.10
N THR A 382 3.77 -1.79 -0.79
CA THR A 382 2.34 -1.46 -0.81
C THR A 382 1.77 -1.04 0.53
N GLU A 383 2.58 -1.14 1.61
CA GLU A 383 2.30 -0.48 2.88
C GLU A 383 3.58 0.05 3.53
N THR A 384 3.53 1.30 3.93
CA THR A 384 4.49 2.01 4.78
C THR A 384 3.81 3.25 5.36
N GLY A 385 4.37 3.85 6.42
CA GLY A 385 3.79 5.05 7.00
C GLY A 385 4.20 5.27 8.44
N TYR A 386 3.61 6.29 9.07
CA TYR A 386 3.86 6.67 10.46
C TYR A 386 2.59 7.12 11.13
N ASP A 387 2.37 6.68 12.38
CA ASP A 387 1.30 7.16 13.23
C ASP A 387 1.61 8.55 13.81
N ILE A 388 0.56 9.28 14.15
CA ILE A 388 0.70 10.55 14.90
C ILE A 388 0.45 10.39 16.40
N ASN A 389 -0.20 9.31 16.83
CA ASN A 389 -0.42 9.03 18.25
C ASN A 389 0.90 8.61 18.92
N GLN A 390 1.23 9.26 20.04
CA GLN A 390 2.52 9.10 20.70
C GLN A 390 2.65 7.82 21.55
N GLU A 391 1.60 7.03 21.67
CA GLU A 391 1.63 5.69 22.27
C GLU A 391 1.91 4.58 21.22
N SER A 392 1.79 4.89 19.93
CA SER A 392 2.08 3.93 18.87
C SER A 392 3.57 3.62 18.75
N TYR A 393 3.90 2.36 18.51
CA TYR A 393 5.27 1.93 18.17
C TYR A 393 5.72 2.35 16.77
N GLN A 394 4.82 2.95 15.98
CA GLN A 394 5.04 3.45 14.62
C GLN A 394 5.00 4.98 14.54
N LYS A 395 5.02 5.65 15.69
CA LYS A 395 4.83 7.10 15.77
C LYS A 395 5.94 7.90 15.10
N ALA A 396 5.55 9.00 14.46
CA ALA A 396 6.44 10.13 14.26
C ALA A 396 6.53 10.94 15.56
N GLU A 397 7.73 11.35 15.95
CA GLU A 397 7.95 12.18 17.13
C GLU A 397 8.10 13.65 16.73
N SER A 398 7.88 14.58 17.66
CA SER A 398 8.26 15.98 17.47
C SER A 398 9.77 16.14 17.57
N ILE A 399 10.38 16.94 16.68
CA ILE A 399 11.83 17.15 16.63
C ILE A 399 12.12 18.65 16.63
N GLY A 400 12.78 19.14 17.65
CA GLY A 400 13.06 20.56 17.83
C GLY A 400 11.75 21.37 17.88
N LEU A 401 11.53 22.27 16.93
CA LEU A 401 10.29 23.06 16.81
C LEU A 401 9.26 22.44 15.86
N LYS A 402 9.56 21.31 15.22
CA LYS A 402 8.63 20.63 14.35
C LYS A 402 7.59 19.86 15.16
N THR A 403 6.33 20.05 14.79
CA THR A 403 5.23 19.24 15.34
C THR A 403 5.30 17.81 14.82
N VAL A 404 4.60 16.88 15.48
CA VAL A 404 4.44 15.49 15.03
C VAL A 404 3.98 15.42 13.58
N LEU A 405 2.98 16.22 13.19
CA LEU A 405 2.46 16.26 11.82
C LEU A 405 3.48 16.77 10.79
N ALA A 406 4.28 17.78 11.17
CA ALA A 406 5.33 18.29 10.29
C ALA A 406 6.47 17.26 10.12
N ASN A 407 6.79 16.53 11.19
CA ASN A 407 7.80 15.49 11.12
C ASN A 407 7.31 14.23 10.39
N GLN A 408 6.02 13.85 10.57
CA GLN A 408 5.38 12.83 9.75
C GLN A 408 5.50 13.19 8.25
N ALA A 409 5.27 14.47 7.91
CA ALA A 409 5.36 14.94 6.52
C ALA A 409 6.78 14.83 5.95
N ASP A 410 7.79 15.24 6.72
CA ASP A 410 9.19 15.07 6.32
C ASP A 410 9.54 13.59 6.10
N TRP A 411 9.17 12.72 7.03
CA TRP A 411 9.50 11.29 6.94
C TRP A 411 8.74 10.56 5.85
N ILE A 412 7.49 10.89 5.58
CA ILE A 412 6.70 10.36 4.45
C ILE A 412 7.37 10.72 3.12
N LEU A 413 7.74 11.98 2.92
CA LEU A 413 8.42 12.41 1.70
C LEU A 413 9.80 11.77 1.56
N ARG A 414 10.59 11.74 2.63
CA ARG A 414 11.93 11.12 2.66
C ARG A 414 11.87 9.62 2.42
N THR A 415 10.81 8.93 2.90
CA THR A 415 10.56 7.51 2.57
C THR A 415 10.41 7.31 1.06
N SER A 416 9.66 8.18 0.40
CA SER A 416 9.52 8.15 -1.07
C SER A 416 10.84 8.35 -1.80
N LEU A 417 11.64 9.33 -1.35
CA LEU A 417 12.96 9.63 -1.90
C LEU A 417 13.96 8.48 -1.65
N LEU A 418 13.88 7.82 -0.50
CA LEU A 418 14.70 6.66 -0.17
C LEU A 418 14.36 5.49 -1.10
N TYR A 419 13.10 5.13 -1.23
CA TYR A 419 12.71 3.96 -2.00
C TYR A 419 13.03 4.09 -3.51
N ILE A 420 12.81 5.27 -4.12
CA ILE A 420 13.19 5.47 -5.53
C ILE A 420 14.71 5.37 -5.73
N ARG A 421 15.50 5.86 -4.77
CA ARG A 421 16.97 5.78 -4.76
C ARG A 421 17.46 4.33 -4.78
N TYR A 422 16.77 3.44 -4.07
CA TYR A 422 17.08 2.01 -4.04
C TYR A 422 16.43 1.19 -5.17
N GLY A 423 15.70 1.83 -6.10
CA GLY A 423 15.16 1.17 -7.30
C GLY A 423 13.79 0.54 -7.12
N VAL A 424 13.10 0.77 -5.99
CA VAL A 424 11.67 0.43 -5.84
C VAL A 424 10.86 1.20 -6.88
N LYS A 425 9.83 0.56 -7.44
CA LYS A 425 9.07 1.11 -8.57
C LYS A 425 7.77 1.78 -8.16
N ARG A 426 7.17 1.39 -7.02
CA ARG A 426 5.96 2.01 -6.44
C ARG A 426 5.96 1.91 -4.93
N VAL A 427 5.36 2.94 -4.30
CA VAL A 427 5.10 2.98 -2.86
C VAL A 427 3.64 3.38 -2.66
N PHE A 428 2.98 2.75 -1.68
CA PHE A 428 1.66 3.13 -1.21
C PHE A 428 1.71 3.34 0.30
N PHE A 429 1.27 4.51 0.75
CA PHE A 429 1.23 4.84 2.17
C PHE A 429 -0.04 4.31 2.82
N TYR A 430 0.08 3.75 3.99
CA TYR A 430 -1.03 3.37 4.84
C TYR A 430 -1.26 4.51 5.84
N GLN A 431 -2.39 5.28 5.78
CA GLN A 431 -3.48 5.21 4.81
C GLN A 431 -4.11 6.61 4.59
N LEU A 432 -5.23 6.70 3.84
CA LEU A 432 -5.86 8.00 3.53
C LEU A 432 -6.40 8.70 4.78
N PHE A 433 -7.22 8.00 5.60
CA PHE A 433 -7.76 8.49 6.87
C PHE A 433 -7.31 7.59 8.03
N ASP A 434 -7.37 8.12 9.25
CA ASP A 434 -7.18 7.31 10.45
C ASP A 434 -8.26 6.23 10.56
N ASP A 435 -7.90 5.04 11.03
CA ASP A 435 -8.88 4.01 11.40
C ASP A 435 -9.71 4.48 12.59
N HIS A 436 -9.03 5.02 13.61
CA HIS A 436 -9.65 5.57 14.80
C HIS A 436 -8.91 6.83 15.22
N ALA A 437 -9.55 7.99 15.09
CA ALA A 437 -9.03 9.24 15.60
C ALA A 437 -8.74 9.12 17.11
N GLY A 438 -7.46 9.36 17.50
CA GLY A 438 -7.01 9.19 18.88
C GLY A 438 -6.75 7.74 19.32
N GLY A 439 -6.86 6.76 18.42
CA GLY A 439 -6.49 5.36 18.71
C GLY A 439 -5.02 5.21 19.08
N THR A 440 -4.73 4.34 20.07
CA THR A 440 -3.37 4.11 20.58
C THR A 440 -2.68 2.91 19.95
N SER A 441 -3.45 2.06 19.25
CA SER A 441 -2.90 0.91 18.55
C SER A 441 -2.06 1.31 17.35
N GLN A 442 -1.08 0.49 17.01
CA GLN A 442 -0.28 0.63 15.81
C GLN A 442 -1.18 0.73 14.57
N TYR A 443 -0.87 1.63 13.65
CA TYR A 443 -1.58 1.97 12.42
C TYR A 443 -2.90 2.74 12.58
N ALA A 444 -3.44 2.91 13.79
CA ALA A 444 -4.73 3.56 14.02
C ALA A 444 -4.77 5.04 13.58
N THR A 445 -3.62 5.73 13.60
CA THR A 445 -3.50 7.18 13.35
C THR A 445 -2.51 7.54 12.25
N SER A 446 -2.40 6.67 11.26
CA SER A 446 -1.47 6.83 10.12
C SER A 446 -2.05 7.63 8.94
N GLY A 447 -3.26 8.15 9.07
CA GLY A 447 -3.95 8.89 8.01
C GLY A 447 -3.17 10.11 7.52
N LEU A 448 -3.26 10.38 6.21
CA LEU A 448 -2.66 11.56 5.56
C LEU A 448 -3.70 12.65 5.26
N ALA A 449 -4.97 12.42 5.64
CA ALA A 449 -6.05 13.39 5.56
C ALA A 449 -6.90 13.34 6.83
N GLU A 450 -7.63 14.44 7.10
CA GLU A 450 -8.54 14.57 8.23
C GLU A 450 -9.78 15.37 7.80
N GLY A 451 -10.96 14.77 7.92
CA GLY A 451 -12.19 15.34 7.33
C GLY A 451 -12.00 15.57 5.83
N ILE A 452 -12.21 16.78 5.37
CA ILE A 452 -12.02 17.17 3.96
C ILE A 452 -10.68 17.88 3.69
N LYS A 453 -9.72 17.77 4.60
CA LYS A 453 -8.43 18.49 4.52
C LYS A 453 -7.26 17.51 4.44
N ARG A 454 -6.27 17.89 3.65
CA ARG A 454 -4.96 17.21 3.66
C ARG A 454 -4.25 17.50 4.99
N ARG A 455 -3.56 16.50 5.52
CA ARG A 455 -2.50 16.70 6.52
C ARG A 455 -1.20 17.19 5.84
N PRO A 456 -0.24 17.73 6.60
CA PRO A 456 1.03 18.23 6.04
C PRO A 456 1.75 17.24 5.10
N ALA A 457 1.69 15.94 5.37
CA ALA A 457 2.29 14.92 4.52
C ALA A 457 1.65 14.89 3.10
N ALA A 458 0.34 14.99 3.02
CA ALA A 458 -0.36 15.05 1.73
C ALA A 458 -0.10 16.40 1.00
N ASP A 459 0.08 17.51 1.73
CA ASP A 459 0.52 18.78 1.12
C ASP A 459 1.89 18.62 0.46
N TYR A 460 2.84 18.00 1.15
CA TYR A 460 4.20 17.77 0.63
C TYR A 460 4.21 16.85 -0.59
N ILE A 461 3.39 15.79 -0.58
CA ILE A 461 3.19 14.91 -1.74
C ILE A 461 2.63 15.70 -2.92
N LEU A 462 1.57 16.48 -2.74
CA LEU A 462 0.96 17.28 -3.81
C LEU A 462 1.94 18.26 -4.43
N GLN A 463 2.65 19.01 -3.59
CA GLN A 463 3.63 20.01 -4.01
C GLN A 463 4.78 19.36 -4.77
N THR A 464 5.31 18.24 -4.27
CA THR A 464 6.40 17.51 -4.92
C THR A 464 5.94 16.92 -6.26
N THR A 465 4.72 16.38 -6.31
CA THR A 465 4.13 15.87 -7.57
C THR A 465 3.99 16.97 -8.61
N ARG A 466 3.50 18.14 -8.22
CA ARG A 466 3.34 19.29 -9.13
C ARG A 466 4.67 19.85 -9.61
N LEU A 467 5.69 19.89 -8.76
CA LEU A 467 7.01 20.41 -9.11
C LEU A 467 7.82 19.44 -9.95
N MET A 468 7.90 18.17 -9.53
CA MET A 468 8.81 17.20 -10.12
C MET A 468 8.30 15.77 -10.17
N GLY A 469 6.98 15.54 -10.15
CA GLY A 469 6.40 14.20 -10.16
C GLY A 469 6.83 13.33 -11.34
N ASP A 470 7.12 13.92 -12.51
CA ASP A 470 7.55 13.22 -13.72
C ASP A 470 9.08 13.05 -13.83
N TYR A 471 9.86 13.62 -12.90
CA TYR A 471 11.30 13.43 -12.87
C TYR A 471 11.67 12.04 -12.37
N SER A 472 12.78 11.52 -12.90
CA SER A 472 13.35 10.25 -12.47
C SER A 472 14.65 10.47 -11.70
N TYR A 473 14.89 9.66 -10.66
CA TYR A 473 16.16 9.64 -9.93
C TYR A 473 17.30 9.21 -10.84
N ILE A 474 18.44 9.89 -10.73
CA ILE A 474 19.64 9.60 -11.52
C ILE A 474 20.76 9.08 -10.63
N LYS A 475 21.12 9.86 -9.60
CA LYS A 475 22.23 9.53 -8.69
C LYS A 475 22.19 10.35 -7.42
N THR A 476 22.84 9.86 -6.38
CA THR A 476 23.23 10.61 -5.19
C THR A 476 24.59 11.26 -5.41
N ILE A 477 24.71 12.55 -5.09
CA ILE A 477 25.93 13.35 -5.24
C ILE A 477 26.68 13.44 -3.90
N SER A 478 25.96 13.52 -2.80
CA SER A 478 26.46 13.59 -1.44
C SER A 478 25.58 12.81 -0.50
N ASN A 479 26.16 12.17 0.50
CA ASN A 479 25.43 11.41 1.52
C ASN A 479 25.14 12.22 2.80
N ASP A 480 25.88 13.30 3.08
CA ASP A 480 25.68 14.16 4.24
C ASP A 480 26.19 15.60 3.98
N PRO A 481 25.32 16.59 3.77
CA PRO A 481 23.88 16.44 3.50
C PRO A 481 23.61 15.51 2.33
N LEU A 482 22.48 14.82 2.41
CA LEU A 482 22.05 13.95 1.32
C LEU A 482 21.59 14.81 0.15
N VAL A 483 22.20 14.61 -1.03
CA VAL A 483 21.91 15.37 -2.25
C VAL A 483 21.67 14.42 -3.41
N ASP A 484 20.43 14.37 -3.85
CA ASP A 484 19.99 13.55 -4.98
C ASP A 484 19.73 14.38 -6.22
N GLN A 485 20.14 13.85 -7.37
CA GLN A 485 19.87 14.41 -8.68
C GLN A 485 18.76 13.67 -9.40
N TYR A 486 17.79 14.43 -9.92
CA TYR A 486 16.69 13.95 -10.73
C TYR A 486 16.68 14.63 -12.10
N LYS A 487 16.14 13.95 -13.12
CA LYS A 487 16.02 14.50 -14.49
C LYS A 487 14.65 14.26 -15.11
N LEU A 488 14.25 15.21 -15.95
CA LEU A 488 13.15 15.11 -16.91
C LEU A 488 13.63 15.71 -18.25
N GLY A 489 14.00 14.86 -19.19
CA GLY A 489 14.67 15.31 -20.43
C GLY A 489 15.95 16.10 -20.09
N ASN A 490 16.02 17.35 -20.54
CA ASN A 490 17.17 18.24 -20.28
C ASN A 490 17.09 19.01 -18.95
N LYS A 491 15.97 18.91 -18.23
CA LYS A 491 15.79 19.58 -16.92
C LYS A 491 16.42 18.75 -15.83
N THR A 492 17.07 19.41 -14.89
CA THR A 492 17.68 18.80 -13.71
C THR A 492 17.13 19.43 -12.45
N MET A 493 16.73 18.61 -11.50
CA MET A 493 16.32 18.99 -10.15
C MET A 493 17.24 18.32 -9.15
N TYR A 494 17.64 19.05 -8.12
CA TYR A 494 18.37 18.54 -6.97
C TYR A 494 17.48 18.57 -5.73
N VAL A 495 17.51 17.50 -4.96
CA VAL A 495 16.79 17.41 -3.67
C VAL A 495 17.84 17.27 -2.58
N LEU A 496 17.81 18.18 -1.60
CA LEU A 496 18.79 18.23 -0.52
C LEU A 496 18.06 18.06 0.82
N THR A 497 18.58 17.19 1.68
CA THR A 497 18.05 16.96 3.03
C THR A 497 19.16 16.52 3.99
N ILE A 498 18.98 16.73 5.28
CA ILE A 498 19.78 16.09 6.32
C ILE A 498 19.16 14.73 6.62
N PRO A 499 19.88 13.61 6.43
CA PRO A 499 19.33 12.26 6.56
C PRO A 499 19.34 11.74 8.00
N ASP A 500 18.92 12.57 8.96
CA ASP A 500 18.85 12.21 10.39
C ASP A 500 17.56 12.76 11.07
N GLU A 501 17.50 12.72 12.39
CA GLU A 501 16.37 13.14 13.21
C GLU A 501 16.83 13.97 14.43
N THR A 502 17.92 14.73 14.29
CA THR A 502 18.57 15.45 15.40
C THR A 502 18.37 16.96 15.38
N ASN A 503 17.49 17.45 14.48
CA ASN A 503 17.26 18.88 14.22
C ASN A 503 18.55 19.62 13.77
N ARG A 504 19.46 18.91 13.17
CA ARG A 504 20.72 19.45 12.68
C ARG A 504 20.51 20.31 11.42
N LYS A 505 21.37 21.28 11.24
CA LYS A 505 21.49 22.08 10.01
C LYS A 505 22.91 21.99 9.49
N ALA A 506 23.07 21.95 8.17
CA ALA A 506 24.38 21.97 7.55
C ALA A 506 24.41 22.91 6.34
N SER A 507 25.53 23.57 6.12
CA SER A 507 25.75 24.36 4.93
C SER A 507 26.24 23.46 3.81
N TYR A 508 25.63 23.56 2.61
CA TYR A 508 26.06 22.81 1.43
C TYR A 508 26.19 23.74 0.22
N THR A 509 27.31 23.61 -0.51
CA THR A 509 27.53 24.34 -1.76
C THR A 509 27.23 23.42 -2.94
N LEU A 510 26.10 23.69 -3.60
CA LEU A 510 25.63 22.96 -4.77
C LEU A 510 26.18 23.56 -6.04
N ASP A 511 26.79 22.73 -6.90
CA ASP A 511 27.24 23.09 -8.24
C ASP A 511 26.12 22.86 -9.25
N LEU A 512 25.68 23.92 -9.90
CA LEU A 512 24.63 23.94 -10.93
C LEU A 512 25.21 24.09 -12.37
N GLY A 513 26.49 23.84 -12.51
CA GLY A 513 27.22 24.00 -13.79
C GLY A 513 27.25 25.45 -14.25
N GLY A 514 26.82 25.70 -15.48
CA GLY A 514 26.83 27.06 -16.08
C GLY A 514 25.66 27.95 -15.71
N ALA A 515 24.76 27.54 -14.83
CA ALA A 515 23.55 28.29 -14.45
C ALA A 515 23.91 29.65 -13.82
N LYS A 516 23.25 30.72 -14.27
CA LYS A 516 23.42 32.09 -13.75
C LYS A 516 22.59 32.36 -12.53
N LYS A 517 21.48 31.65 -12.40
CA LYS A 517 20.54 31.74 -11.27
C LYS A 517 20.14 30.35 -10.82
N ALA A 518 19.67 30.25 -9.60
CA ALA A 518 19.03 29.08 -9.03
C ALA A 518 17.60 29.43 -8.63
N ASN A 519 16.69 28.51 -8.82
CA ASN A 519 15.35 28.53 -8.24
C ASN A 519 15.33 27.53 -7.09
N ILE A 520 14.98 27.99 -5.90
CA ILE A 520 14.94 27.21 -4.68
C ILE A 520 13.49 27.09 -4.27
N HIS A 521 12.99 25.86 -4.13
CA HIS A 521 11.62 25.59 -3.75
C HIS A 521 11.58 24.97 -2.35
N SER A 522 10.73 25.50 -1.49
CA SER A 522 10.55 25.06 -0.11
C SER A 522 9.12 24.62 0.15
N LEU A 523 8.96 23.50 0.84
CA LEU A 523 7.67 22.93 1.21
C LEU A 523 6.89 23.87 2.14
N LYS A 524 5.56 23.88 1.99
CA LYS A 524 4.65 24.77 2.73
C LYS A 524 3.40 24.01 3.17
N ILE A 525 3.18 23.93 4.46
CA ILE A 525 1.98 23.30 5.04
C ILE A 525 0.75 24.15 4.71
N GLY A 526 -0.36 23.49 4.34
CA GLY A 526 -1.64 24.11 4.02
C GLY A 526 -1.68 24.81 2.66
N ALA A 527 -0.73 24.50 1.77
CA ALA A 527 -0.66 25.09 0.43
C ALA A 527 -0.60 24.03 -0.67
N ASP A 528 -1.01 24.43 -1.85
CA ASP A 528 -1.00 23.59 -3.05
C ASP A 528 0.34 23.62 -3.80
N MET A 529 1.16 24.66 -3.55
CA MET A 529 2.43 24.90 -4.22
C MET A 529 3.51 25.23 -3.19
N MET A 530 4.75 24.86 -3.52
CA MET A 530 5.92 25.27 -2.76
C MET A 530 6.16 26.78 -2.86
N ASP A 531 6.75 27.37 -1.83
CA ASP A 531 7.32 28.71 -1.94
C ASP A 531 8.60 28.64 -2.77
N SER A 532 8.79 29.60 -3.71
CA SER A 532 9.94 29.63 -4.61
C SER A 532 10.74 30.93 -4.43
N LYS A 533 12.06 30.81 -4.40
CA LYS A 533 13.00 31.91 -4.29
C LYS A 533 14.09 31.83 -5.34
N HIS A 534 14.33 32.93 -6.02
CA HIS A 534 15.46 33.03 -6.95
C HIS A 534 16.72 33.55 -6.24
N MET A 535 17.86 32.95 -6.56
CA MET A 535 19.18 33.40 -6.11
C MET A 535 20.15 33.46 -7.29
N ASN A 536 21.02 34.45 -7.33
CA ASN A 536 22.13 34.46 -8.28
C ASN A 536 23.18 33.42 -7.86
N THR A 537 23.76 32.77 -8.84
CA THR A 537 24.88 31.85 -8.62
C THR A 537 26.21 32.63 -8.63
N THR A 538 27.19 32.07 -7.94
CA THR A 538 28.60 32.53 -8.07
C THR A 538 29.37 31.44 -8.82
N ILE A 539 29.72 31.71 -10.07
CA ILE A 539 30.38 30.72 -10.96
C ILE A 539 29.58 29.39 -10.99
N GLY A 540 28.27 29.50 -11.21
CA GLY A 540 27.37 28.34 -11.28
C GLY A 540 27.08 27.65 -9.93
N LYS A 541 27.51 28.21 -8.77
CA LYS A 541 27.36 27.59 -7.46
C LYS A 541 26.47 28.42 -6.54
N ILE A 542 25.74 27.75 -5.66
CA ILE A 542 24.99 28.35 -4.56
C ILE A 542 25.29 27.65 -3.25
N THR A 543 25.26 28.40 -2.15
CA THR A 543 25.39 27.82 -0.80
C THR A 543 24.06 27.94 -0.08
N LEU A 544 23.57 26.83 0.47
CA LEU A 544 22.28 26.69 1.13
C LEU A 544 22.46 26.14 2.55
N GLN A 545 21.57 26.54 3.46
CA GLN A 545 21.36 25.83 4.71
C GLN A 545 20.38 24.67 4.44
N VAL A 546 20.83 23.46 4.65
CA VAL A 546 20.06 22.22 4.50
C VAL A 546 19.58 21.78 5.88
N THR A 547 18.34 21.30 5.95
CA THR A 547 17.70 20.77 7.15
C THR A 547 17.16 19.36 6.88
N GLU A 548 16.49 18.75 7.84
CA GLU A 548 15.81 17.48 7.66
C GLU A 548 14.58 17.57 6.73
N THR A 549 13.98 18.76 6.59
CA THR A 549 12.92 19.01 5.59
C THR A 549 13.56 19.17 4.21
N PRO A 550 13.17 18.37 3.20
CA PRO A 550 13.75 18.47 1.87
C PRO A 550 13.58 19.85 1.22
N VAL A 551 14.61 20.33 0.56
CA VAL A 551 14.60 21.51 -0.28
C VAL A 551 14.95 21.13 -1.71
N PHE A 552 14.32 21.79 -2.69
CA PHE A 552 14.44 21.46 -4.10
C PHE A 552 15.11 22.62 -4.84
N VAL A 553 16.05 22.30 -5.73
CA VAL A 553 16.86 23.30 -6.42
C VAL A 553 17.01 22.96 -7.88
N GLU A 554 16.76 23.94 -8.73
CA GLU A 554 17.05 23.86 -10.17
C GLU A 554 17.92 25.04 -10.62
N GLY A 555 18.80 24.79 -11.59
CA GLY A 555 19.58 25.84 -12.24
C GLY A 555 18.78 26.53 -13.34
N LEU A 556 18.93 27.84 -13.45
CA LEU A 556 18.35 28.67 -14.51
C LEU A 556 19.47 29.34 -15.32
N ASN A 557 19.38 29.26 -16.65
CA ASN A 557 20.34 29.86 -17.58
C ASN A 557 20.01 31.31 -17.93
#